data_a6b7fac5449983fb7b215a0e568c81b5
#
_entry.id   a6b7fac5449983fb7b215a0e568c81b5
#
_cell.length_a   1.000
_cell.length_b   1.000
_cell.length_c   1.000
_cell.angle_alpha   90.00
_cell.angle_beta   90.00
_cell.angle_gamma   90.00
#
_symmetry.space_group_name_H-M   'P 1'
#
loop_
_entity.id
_entity.type
_entity.pdbx_description
1 polymer ?
#
loop_
_entity_poly.entity_id
_entity_poly.type
_entity_poly.pdbx_seq_one_letter_code
_entity_poly.pdbx_strand_id
1 'polypeptide(L)'
;MLRRFAVSLIAGFIAGIGVLGIGGRVAMRIMAIVAHRETHFGLGATLGIILIGGILGTLASIPFAASRRWLPRSALAAGLTYGTVMFFVLIPSMPASIREEIDALRGFLIPAGILFWAVCTSYAIVLARITAREGVRERSYGTS
;
A
#
# COMPACT_ATOMS: atom_id res chain seq x y z
N MET A 1 5.51 24.34 -0.41
CA MET A 1 4.48 23.32 -0.08
C MET A 1 4.12 22.46 -1.29
N LEU A 2 3.88 23.05 -2.46
CA LEU A 2 3.47 22.31 -3.69
C LEU A 2 4.46 21.21 -4.10
N ARG A 3 5.77 21.48 -4.07
CA ARG A 3 6.81 20.52 -4.45
C ARG A 3 6.82 19.28 -3.55
N ARG A 4 6.64 19.45 -2.24
CA ARG A 4 6.57 18.31 -1.30
C ARG A 4 5.33 17.44 -1.54
N PHE A 5 4.23 18.07 -1.92
CA PHE A 5 3.00 17.36 -2.26
C PHE A 5 3.17 16.55 -3.56
N ALA A 6 3.77 17.16 -4.60
CA ALA A 6 4.06 16.49 -5.87
C ALA A 6 5.00 15.29 -5.67
N VAL A 7 6.08 15.45 -4.89
CA VAL A 7 7.01 14.35 -4.57
C VAL A 7 6.29 13.23 -3.83
N SER A 8 5.40 13.54 -2.88
CA SER A 8 4.62 12.52 -2.16
C SER A 8 3.68 11.76 -3.08
N LEU A 9 3.06 12.42 -4.06
CA LEU A 9 2.18 11.77 -5.05
C LEU A 9 2.97 10.84 -5.97
N ILE A 10 4.11 11.29 -6.50
CA ILE A 10 4.98 10.47 -7.35
C ILE A 10 5.53 9.28 -6.56
N ALA A 11 5.99 9.51 -5.34
CA ALA A 11 6.45 8.44 -4.45
C ALA A 11 5.32 7.44 -4.13
N GLY A 12 4.10 7.93 -3.91
CA GLY A 12 2.90 7.12 -3.71
C GLY A 12 2.56 6.28 -4.93
N PHE A 13 2.67 6.83 -6.12
CA PHE A 13 2.44 6.12 -7.38
C PHE A 13 3.46 4.99 -7.59
N ILE A 14 4.76 5.29 -7.45
CA ILE A 14 5.83 4.30 -7.62
C ILE A 14 5.74 3.20 -6.56
N ALA A 15 5.56 3.57 -5.29
CA ALA A 15 5.37 2.61 -4.21
C ALA A 15 4.07 1.81 -4.39
N GLY A 16 3.00 2.43 -4.90
CA GLY A 16 1.74 1.79 -5.22
C GLY A 16 1.88 0.71 -6.31
N ILE A 17 2.55 1.03 -7.40
CA ILE A 17 2.85 0.05 -8.46
C ILE A 17 3.68 -1.12 -7.90
N GLY A 18 4.79 -0.82 -7.21
CA GLY A 18 5.72 -1.83 -6.73
C GLY A 18 5.15 -2.70 -5.61
N VAL A 19 4.55 -2.09 -4.61
CA VAL A 19 4.10 -2.82 -3.41
C VAL A 19 2.65 -3.24 -3.50
N LEU A 20 1.72 -2.33 -3.83
CA LEU A 20 0.30 -2.69 -3.91
C LEU A 20 -0.02 -3.47 -5.19
N GLY A 21 0.55 -3.08 -6.33
CA GLY A 21 0.34 -3.78 -7.60
C GLY A 21 1.02 -5.14 -7.62
N ILE A 22 2.34 -5.17 -7.53
CA ILE A 22 3.12 -6.43 -7.61
C ILE A 22 2.93 -7.25 -6.34
N GLY A 23 3.03 -6.63 -5.15
CA GLY A 23 2.84 -7.31 -3.87
C GLY A 23 1.43 -7.90 -3.72
N GLY A 24 0.41 -7.15 -4.12
CA GLY A 24 -0.97 -7.64 -4.16
C GLY A 24 -1.14 -8.84 -5.09
N ARG A 25 -0.46 -8.83 -6.25
CA ARG A 25 -0.47 -9.97 -7.19
C ARG A 25 0.19 -11.21 -6.62
N VAL A 26 1.33 -11.04 -5.96
CA VAL A 26 2.02 -12.14 -5.25
C VAL A 26 1.14 -12.70 -4.14
N ALA A 27 0.52 -11.83 -3.35
CA ALA A 27 -0.40 -12.20 -2.29
C ALA A 27 -1.58 -13.02 -2.82
N MET A 28 -2.23 -12.57 -3.90
CA MET A 28 -3.33 -13.29 -4.55
C MET A 28 -2.87 -14.68 -5.06
N ARG A 29 -1.66 -14.78 -5.60
CA ARG A 29 -1.12 -16.05 -6.07
C ARG A 29 -0.86 -17.03 -4.94
N ILE A 30 -0.27 -16.56 -3.84
CA ILE A 30 -0.08 -17.39 -2.65
C ILE A 30 -1.43 -17.90 -2.14
N MET A 31 -2.43 -17.03 -2.07
CA MET A 31 -3.78 -17.40 -1.65
C MET A 31 -4.42 -18.45 -2.56
N ALA A 32 -4.28 -18.30 -3.88
CA ALA A 32 -4.83 -19.25 -4.84
C ALA A 32 -4.18 -20.63 -4.74
N ILE A 33 -2.85 -20.68 -4.55
CA ILE A 33 -2.11 -21.93 -4.33
C ILE A 33 -2.60 -22.62 -3.04
N VAL A 34 -2.73 -21.87 -1.95
CA VAL A 34 -3.19 -22.41 -0.66
C VAL A 34 -4.65 -22.85 -0.72
N ALA A 35 -5.48 -22.15 -1.51
CA ALA A 35 -6.89 -22.51 -1.74
C ALA A 35 -7.10 -23.61 -2.79
N HIS A 36 -6.03 -24.18 -3.35
CA HIS A 36 -6.07 -25.19 -4.42
C HIS A 36 -6.93 -24.77 -5.62
N ARG A 37 -6.97 -23.46 -5.93
CA ARG A 37 -7.68 -22.92 -7.09
C ARG A 37 -6.73 -22.76 -8.28
N GLU A 38 -7.23 -23.08 -9.47
CA GLU A 38 -6.50 -22.83 -10.71
C GLU A 38 -6.31 -21.32 -10.94
N THR A 39 -5.08 -20.92 -11.21
CA THR A 39 -4.74 -19.52 -11.47
C THR A 39 -4.63 -19.30 -12.98
N HIS A 40 -5.63 -18.67 -13.59
CA HIS A 40 -5.52 -18.21 -14.96
C HIS A 40 -4.68 -16.92 -15.03
N PHE A 41 -3.59 -16.98 -15.79
CA PHE A 41 -2.68 -15.84 -15.97
C PHE A 41 -3.13 -15.02 -17.18
N GLY A 42 -3.88 -13.93 -16.95
CA GLY A 42 -4.18 -12.93 -17.97
C GLY A 42 -3.25 -11.74 -17.86
N LEU A 43 -2.48 -11.43 -18.92
CA LEU A 43 -1.62 -10.24 -18.96
C LEU A 43 -2.41 -8.96 -18.72
N GLY A 44 -3.61 -8.85 -19.30
CA GLY A 44 -4.50 -7.70 -19.09
C GLY A 44 -4.93 -7.52 -17.63
N ALA A 45 -5.28 -8.62 -16.94
CA ALA A 45 -5.61 -8.57 -15.52
C ALA A 45 -4.41 -8.15 -14.65
N THR A 46 -3.20 -8.56 -15.02
CA THR A 46 -1.98 -8.17 -14.32
C THR A 46 -1.69 -6.69 -14.47
N LEU A 47 -1.77 -6.15 -15.69
CA LEU A 47 -1.58 -4.74 -15.97
C LEU A 47 -2.65 -3.89 -15.27
N GLY A 48 -3.91 -4.34 -15.27
CA GLY A 48 -4.98 -3.69 -14.55
C GLY A 48 -4.72 -3.56 -13.05
N ILE A 49 -4.27 -4.62 -12.39
CA ILE A 49 -3.95 -4.61 -10.95
C ILE A 49 -2.77 -3.69 -10.65
N ILE A 50 -1.73 -3.68 -11.51
CA ILE A 50 -0.58 -2.79 -11.35
C ILE A 50 -1.01 -1.32 -11.46
N LEU A 51 -1.84 -1.00 -12.45
CA LEU A 51 -2.35 0.35 -12.65
C LEU A 51 -3.24 0.81 -11.48
N ILE A 52 -4.16 -0.04 -11.05
CA ILE A 52 -5.01 0.21 -9.88
C ILE A 52 -4.16 0.39 -8.63
N GLY A 53 -3.12 -0.44 -8.43
CA GLY A 53 -2.17 -0.30 -7.34
C GLY A 53 -1.46 1.05 -7.34
N GLY A 54 -1.07 1.57 -8.52
CA GLY A 54 -0.50 2.89 -8.69
C GLY A 54 -1.48 4.02 -8.30
N ILE A 55 -2.71 3.94 -8.79
CA ILE A 55 -3.76 4.93 -8.49
C ILE A 55 -4.09 4.92 -6.99
N LEU A 56 -4.33 3.75 -6.41
CA LEU A 56 -4.61 3.61 -4.98
C LEU A 56 -3.43 4.07 -4.12
N GLY A 57 -2.20 3.78 -4.54
CA GLY A 57 -0.99 4.26 -3.86
C GLY A 57 -0.89 5.78 -3.90
N THR A 58 -1.24 6.41 -5.02
CA THR A 58 -1.28 7.88 -5.12
C THR A 58 -2.33 8.45 -4.17
N LEU A 59 -3.55 7.91 -4.18
CA LEU A 59 -4.62 8.35 -3.28
C LEU A 59 -4.25 8.17 -1.80
N ALA A 60 -3.64 7.04 -1.45
CA ALA A 60 -3.18 6.75 -0.09
C ALA A 60 -2.02 7.66 0.36
N SER A 61 -1.24 8.22 -0.56
CA SER A 61 -0.16 9.15 -0.23
C SER A 61 -0.67 10.51 0.27
N ILE A 62 -1.89 10.91 -0.10
CA ILE A 62 -2.50 12.18 0.30
C ILE A 62 -2.72 12.24 1.82
N PRO A 63 -3.50 11.31 2.43
CA PRO A 63 -3.68 11.31 3.87
C PRO A 63 -2.38 11.00 4.62
N PHE A 64 -1.43 10.26 4.04
CA PHE A 64 -0.10 10.09 4.61
C PHE A 64 0.63 11.43 4.72
N ALA A 65 0.65 12.23 3.66
CA ALA A 65 1.28 13.56 3.67
C ALA A 65 0.61 14.50 4.70
N ALA A 66 -0.71 14.45 4.82
CA ALA A 66 -1.46 15.24 5.79
C ALA A 66 -1.22 14.82 7.25
N SER A 67 -1.14 13.51 7.50
CA SER A 67 -0.94 12.94 8.85
C SER A 67 0.53 12.94 9.30
N ARG A 68 1.47 13.29 8.42
CA ARG A 68 2.90 13.20 8.70
C ARG A 68 3.35 13.95 9.96
N ARG A 69 2.67 15.02 10.32
CA ARG A 69 2.97 15.78 11.54
C ARG A 69 2.66 15.01 12.85
N TRP A 70 1.77 14.03 12.77
CA TRP A 70 1.34 13.20 13.90
C TRP A 70 2.03 11.82 13.92
N LEU A 71 2.67 11.44 12.81
CA LEU A 71 3.38 10.17 12.74
C LEU A 71 4.74 10.24 13.45
N PRO A 72 5.21 9.10 14.01
CA PRO A 72 6.54 8.98 14.58
C PRO A 72 7.64 9.43 13.61
N ARG A 73 8.74 9.95 14.16
CA ARG A 73 9.88 10.43 13.33
C ARG A 73 10.62 9.31 12.61
N SER A 74 10.58 8.07 13.13
CA SER A 74 11.20 6.93 12.46
C SER A 74 10.32 6.46 11.30
N ALA A 75 10.95 6.20 10.13
CA ALA A 75 10.23 5.75 8.94
C ALA A 75 9.53 4.40 9.15
N LEU A 76 10.12 3.52 9.96
CA LEU A 76 9.53 2.22 10.31
C LEU A 76 8.27 2.38 11.16
N ALA A 77 8.36 3.15 12.26
CA ALA A 77 7.21 3.34 13.13
C ALA A 77 6.08 4.11 12.41
N ALA A 78 6.42 5.13 11.61
CA ALA A 78 5.44 5.83 10.78
C ALA A 78 4.75 4.91 9.78
N GLY A 79 5.53 4.05 9.12
CA GLY A 79 4.99 3.08 8.15
C GLY A 79 4.11 2.03 8.83
N LEU A 80 4.53 1.48 9.97
CA LEU A 80 3.72 0.52 10.74
C LEU A 80 2.40 1.13 11.20
N THR A 81 2.45 2.32 11.80
CA THR A 81 1.25 3.01 12.29
C THR A 81 0.30 3.33 11.14
N TYR A 82 0.81 3.94 10.07
CA TYR A 82 -0.02 4.32 8.93
C TYR A 82 -0.56 3.09 8.17
N GLY A 83 0.26 2.08 7.93
CA GLY A 83 -0.16 0.85 7.27
C GLY A 83 -1.22 0.10 8.04
N THR A 84 -1.11 0.03 9.36
CA THR A 84 -2.13 -0.57 10.23
C THR A 84 -3.44 0.22 10.19
N VAL A 85 -3.39 1.55 10.31
CA VAL A 85 -4.58 2.40 10.20
C VAL A 85 -5.23 2.25 8.82
N MET A 86 -4.43 2.28 7.75
CA MET A 86 -4.91 2.08 6.39
C MET A 86 -5.60 0.72 6.21
N PHE A 87 -5.05 -0.33 6.79
CA PHE A 87 -5.65 -1.66 6.77
C PHE A 87 -7.04 -1.68 7.43
N PHE A 88 -7.16 -1.11 8.63
CA PHE A 88 -8.45 -1.06 9.34
C PHE A 88 -9.49 -0.13 8.70
N VAL A 89 -9.06 0.86 7.93
CA VAL A 89 -9.97 1.74 7.18
C VAL A 89 -10.42 1.09 5.87
N LEU A 90 -9.53 0.36 5.18
CA LEU A 90 -9.84 -0.27 3.91
C LEU A 90 -10.79 -1.46 4.04
N ILE A 91 -10.66 -2.29 5.09
CA ILE A 91 -11.53 -3.46 5.29
C ILE A 91 -13.01 -3.10 5.34
N PRO A 92 -13.46 -2.13 6.17
CA PRO A 92 -14.87 -1.76 6.20
C PRO A 92 -15.35 -1.07 4.92
N SER A 93 -14.43 -0.47 4.15
CA SER A 93 -14.75 0.22 2.90
C SER A 93 -14.92 -0.72 1.70
N MET A 94 -14.67 -2.02 1.86
CA MET A 94 -14.86 -3.00 0.79
C MET A 94 -16.35 -3.21 0.47
N PRO A 95 -16.70 -3.33 -0.82
CA PRO A 95 -18.05 -3.65 -1.24
C PRO A 95 -18.58 -4.94 -0.60
N ALA A 96 -19.89 -5.00 -0.36
CA ALA A 96 -20.52 -6.17 0.29
C ALA A 96 -20.25 -7.49 -0.48
N SER A 97 -20.22 -7.43 -1.82
CA SER A 97 -19.90 -8.58 -2.68
C SER A 97 -18.53 -9.19 -2.38
N ILE A 98 -17.53 -8.36 -2.10
CA ILE A 98 -16.18 -8.84 -1.74
C ILE A 98 -16.17 -9.41 -0.32
N ARG A 99 -16.97 -8.82 0.59
CA ARG A 99 -17.10 -9.35 1.97
C ARG A 99 -17.73 -10.72 1.99
N GLU A 100 -18.79 -10.97 1.21
CA GLU A 100 -19.45 -12.27 1.12
C GLU A 100 -18.49 -13.34 0.57
N GLU A 101 -17.66 -12.99 -0.40
CA GLU A 101 -16.64 -13.87 -0.95
C GLU A 101 -15.54 -14.18 0.07
N ILE A 102 -15.17 -13.19 0.89
CA ILE A 102 -14.24 -13.35 2.01
C ILE A 102 -14.86 -14.22 3.12
N ASP A 103 -16.14 -14.03 3.44
CA ASP A 103 -16.86 -14.82 4.45
C ASP A 103 -17.04 -16.29 4.04
N ALA A 104 -17.20 -16.55 2.74
CA ALA A 104 -17.20 -17.92 2.20
C ALA A 104 -15.83 -18.61 2.37
N LEU A 105 -14.75 -17.86 2.52
CA LEU A 105 -13.38 -18.32 2.75
C LEU A 105 -12.98 -18.31 4.24
N ARG A 106 -13.92 -18.53 5.16
CA ARG A 106 -13.70 -18.39 6.62
C ARG A 106 -12.42 -19.02 7.16
N GLY A 107 -11.96 -20.14 6.60
CA GLY A 107 -10.69 -20.77 6.96
C GLY A 107 -9.44 -20.00 6.51
N PHE A 108 -9.56 -19.06 5.57
CA PHE A 108 -8.47 -18.27 5.00
C PHE A 108 -8.45 -16.79 5.42
N LEU A 109 -9.41 -16.36 6.22
CA LEU A 109 -9.51 -14.96 6.66
C LEU A 109 -8.25 -14.48 7.39
N ILE A 110 -7.71 -15.31 8.28
CA ILE A 110 -6.53 -14.97 9.06
C ILE A 110 -5.29 -14.83 8.17
N PRO A 111 -4.89 -15.83 7.36
CA PRO A 111 -3.72 -15.70 6.51
C PRO A 111 -3.88 -14.61 5.43
N ALA A 112 -5.08 -14.43 4.87
CA ALA A 112 -5.37 -13.36 3.93
C ALA A 112 -5.26 -11.98 4.57
N GLY A 113 -5.81 -11.82 5.78
CA GLY A 113 -5.72 -10.59 6.55
C GLY A 113 -4.27 -10.22 6.88
N ILE A 114 -3.47 -11.18 7.33
CA ILE A 114 -2.05 -10.99 7.62
C ILE A 114 -1.28 -10.58 6.36
N LEU A 115 -1.54 -11.24 5.23
CA LEU A 115 -0.88 -10.95 3.96
C LEU A 115 -1.22 -9.54 3.47
N PHE A 116 -2.51 -9.17 3.52
CA PHE A 116 -2.97 -7.85 3.12
C PHE A 116 -2.44 -6.75 4.04
N TRP A 117 -2.43 -6.99 5.36
CA TRP A 117 -1.81 -6.10 6.33
C TRP A 117 -0.31 -5.91 6.06
N ALA A 118 0.42 -7.00 5.74
CA ALA A 118 1.84 -6.94 5.40
C ALA A 118 2.09 -6.11 4.14
N VAL A 119 1.24 -6.22 3.11
CA VAL A 119 1.33 -5.42 1.88
C VAL A 119 1.08 -3.93 2.19
N CYS A 120 0.02 -3.60 2.94
CA CYS A 120 -0.28 -2.22 3.35
C CYS A 120 0.86 -1.61 4.17
N THR A 121 1.41 -2.38 5.11
CA THR A 121 2.52 -1.94 5.97
C THR A 121 3.81 -1.74 5.17
N SER A 122 4.13 -2.65 4.26
CA SER A 122 5.29 -2.54 3.37
C SER A 122 5.20 -1.31 2.48
N TYR A 123 4.03 -1.05 1.90
CA TYR A 123 3.76 0.17 1.14
C TYR A 123 4.03 1.42 1.97
N ALA A 124 3.47 1.49 3.18
CA ALA A 124 3.61 2.64 4.06
C ALA A 124 5.07 2.87 4.51
N ILE A 125 5.84 1.80 4.75
CA ILE A 125 7.27 1.87 5.08
C ILE A 125 8.08 2.42 3.90
N VAL A 126 7.82 1.92 2.68
CA VAL A 126 8.50 2.40 1.46
C VAL A 126 8.19 3.87 1.24
N LEU A 127 6.93 4.27 1.34
CA LEU A 127 6.50 5.66 1.22
C LEU A 127 7.18 6.56 2.27
N ALA A 128 7.21 6.12 3.54
CA ALA A 128 7.87 6.85 4.61
C ALA A 128 9.37 7.01 4.38
N ARG A 129 10.06 6.00 3.86
CA ARG A 129 11.49 6.06 3.54
C ARG A 129 11.80 7.01 2.38
N ILE A 130 11.01 6.96 1.31
CA ILE A 130 11.20 7.84 0.14
C ILE A 130 11.02 9.30 0.58
N THR A 131 9.93 9.59 1.28
CA THR A 131 9.63 10.97 1.72
C THR A 131 10.60 11.49 2.80
N ALA A 132 11.18 10.60 3.62
CA ALA A 132 12.22 11.00 4.58
C ALA A 132 13.53 11.41 3.90
N ARG A 133 13.96 10.67 2.86
CA ARG A 133 15.18 10.97 2.09
C ARG A 133 15.10 12.33 1.38
N GLU A 134 13.95 12.67 0.83
CA GLU A 134 13.72 13.97 0.19
C GLU A 134 13.84 15.13 1.17
N GLY A 135 13.33 15.00 2.38
CA GLY A 135 13.43 16.02 3.43
C GLY A 135 14.88 16.29 3.89
N VAL A 136 15.75 15.29 3.84
CA VAL A 136 17.19 15.45 4.13
C VAL A 136 17.88 16.19 2.99
N ARG A 137 17.57 15.86 1.75
CA ARG A 137 18.17 16.45 0.55
C ARG A 137 17.87 17.96 0.43
N GLU A 138 16.64 18.38 0.77
CA GLU A 138 16.27 19.80 0.77
C GLU A 138 17.08 20.62 1.78
N ARG A 139 17.45 20.05 2.92
CA ARG A 139 18.27 20.74 3.94
C ARG A 139 19.69 20.98 3.48
N SER A 140 20.28 20.07 2.69
CA SER A 140 21.63 20.21 2.16
C SER A 140 21.78 21.32 1.11
N TYR A 141 20.73 21.63 0.36
CA TYR A 141 20.74 22.68 -0.66
C TYR A 141 20.35 24.08 -0.14
N GLY A 142 19.80 24.18 1.07
CA GLY A 142 19.39 25.45 1.67
C GLY A 142 20.47 26.13 2.53
N THR A 143 21.66 25.54 2.65
CA THR A 143 22.78 26.04 3.47
C THR A 143 23.96 26.55 2.63
N SER A 144 23.80 26.67 1.34
CA SER A 144 24.74 27.33 0.39
C SER A 144 24.14 28.63 -0.12
#